data_b67e412c64381df3ce69474196888774
#
_entry.id   b67e412c64381df3ce69474196888774
#
_cell.length_a   1.000
_cell.length_b   1.000
_cell.length_c   1.000
_cell.angle_alpha   90.00
_cell.angle_beta   90.00
_cell.angle_gamma   90.00
#
_symmetry.space_group_name_H-M   'P 1'
#
loop_
_entity.id
_entity.type
_entity.pdbx_description
1 polymer ?
#
loop_
_entity_poly.entity_id
_entity_poly.type
_entity_poly.pdbx_seq_one_letter_code
_entity_poly.pdbx_strand_id
1 'polypeptide(L)'
;MFINSHLATGYLLYKLNIFEKKWFPIWILSAWIPDIDGLWSSSVVEHHSVLHTQIFWIVLCSLGWFIGHLKKKLNIKTFFIILFIGTFAHLFTDYITARTVGIKWLYPLNDVDYFLYPIIPENGNIPIWKMLVPPYLTFYFENKLLTAFEIFLNIIALVLYFFSFKKPN
;
A
#
# COMPACT_ATOMS: atom_id res chain seq x y z
N MET A 1 -7.44 -1.41 1.54
CA MET A 1 -7.35 -2.54 0.55
C MET A 1 -6.87 -3.80 1.26
N PHE A 2 -7.03 -5.03 0.71
CA PHE A 2 -6.42 -6.22 1.32
C PHE A 2 -4.93 -6.35 1.01
N ILE A 3 -4.18 -6.96 1.93
CA ILE A 3 -2.72 -7.14 1.85
C ILE A 3 -2.25 -7.75 0.52
N ASN A 4 -2.97 -8.76 -0.01
CA ASN A 4 -2.63 -9.39 -1.29
C ASN A 4 -2.66 -8.40 -2.47
N SER A 5 -3.55 -7.42 -2.43
CA SER A 5 -3.66 -6.40 -3.48
C SER A 5 -2.55 -5.36 -3.37
N HIS A 6 -2.06 -5.05 -2.16
CA HIS A 6 -0.85 -4.23 -1.96
C HIS A 6 0.39 -4.96 -2.48
N LEU A 7 0.53 -6.26 -2.20
CA LEU A 7 1.62 -7.07 -2.75
C LEU A 7 1.57 -7.13 -4.28
N ALA A 8 0.37 -7.28 -4.86
CA ALA A 8 0.16 -7.22 -6.30
C ALA A 8 0.60 -5.86 -6.87
N THR A 9 0.24 -4.74 -6.22
CA THR A 9 0.67 -3.39 -6.60
C THR A 9 2.19 -3.26 -6.59
N GLY A 10 2.86 -3.72 -5.53
CA GLY A 10 4.33 -3.73 -5.45
C GLY A 10 4.97 -4.54 -6.58
N TYR A 11 4.39 -5.69 -6.91
CA TYR A 11 4.85 -6.50 -8.04
C TYR A 11 4.65 -5.81 -9.39
N LEU A 12 3.52 -5.15 -9.60
CA LEU A 12 3.26 -4.40 -10.84
C LEU A 12 4.25 -3.23 -11.00
N LEU A 13 4.55 -2.50 -9.93
CA LEU A 13 5.57 -1.45 -9.94
C LEU A 13 6.96 -2.02 -10.29
N TYR A 14 7.34 -3.15 -9.69
CA TYR A 14 8.58 -3.84 -10.07
C TYR A 14 8.64 -4.18 -11.56
N LYS A 15 7.51 -4.59 -12.17
CA LYS A 15 7.42 -4.94 -13.59
C LYS A 15 7.60 -3.77 -14.55
N LEU A 16 7.54 -2.53 -14.09
CA LEU A 16 7.88 -1.36 -14.88
C LEU A 16 9.38 -1.31 -15.25
N ASN A 17 10.22 -2.15 -14.63
CA ASN A 17 11.66 -2.28 -14.87
C ASN A 17 12.45 -0.96 -14.75
N ILE A 18 12.00 -0.04 -13.91
CA ILE A 18 12.64 1.27 -13.67
C ILE A 18 14.00 1.09 -12.98
N PHE A 19 14.13 0.04 -12.15
CA PHE A 19 15.35 -0.29 -11.41
C PHE A 19 15.75 -1.75 -11.63
N GLU A 20 16.99 -2.08 -11.26
CA GLU A 20 17.56 -3.43 -11.39
C GLU A 20 16.71 -4.49 -10.65
N LYS A 21 16.74 -5.73 -11.17
CA LYS A 21 15.97 -6.87 -10.62
C LYS A 21 16.25 -7.18 -9.15
N LYS A 22 17.45 -6.86 -8.65
CA LYS A 22 17.83 -7.04 -7.24
C LYS A 22 16.92 -6.29 -6.25
N TRP A 23 16.22 -5.25 -6.72
CA TRP A 23 15.30 -4.43 -5.92
C TRP A 23 13.90 -5.02 -5.76
N PHE A 24 13.63 -6.18 -6.34
CA PHE A 24 12.33 -6.86 -6.24
C PHE A 24 11.79 -6.95 -4.79
N PRO A 25 12.58 -7.41 -3.79
CA PRO A 25 12.06 -7.51 -2.41
C PRO A 25 11.63 -6.15 -1.84
N ILE A 26 12.34 -5.07 -2.21
CA ILE A 26 12.02 -3.73 -1.70
C ILE A 26 10.73 -3.19 -2.33
N TRP A 27 10.46 -3.48 -3.60
CA TRP A 27 9.19 -3.14 -4.24
C TRP A 27 8.00 -3.81 -3.54
N ILE A 28 8.12 -5.09 -3.21
CA ILE A 28 7.06 -5.82 -2.50
C ILE A 28 6.86 -5.25 -1.09
N LEU A 29 7.96 -5.10 -0.34
CA LEU A 29 7.91 -4.58 1.03
C LEU A 29 7.39 -3.14 1.09
N SER A 30 7.81 -2.27 0.19
CA SER A 30 7.40 -0.86 0.20
C SER A 30 5.90 -0.67 -0.04
N ALA A 31 5.29 -1.54 -0.84
CA ALA A 31 3.85 -1.51 -1.07
C ALA A 31 3.03 -2.14 0.06
N TRP A 32 3.66 -2.78 1.04
CA TRP A 32 2.99 -3.42 2.17
C TRP A 32 3.33 -2.78 3.53
N ILE A 33 4.50 -2.18 3.69
CA ILE A 33 5.02 -1.73 4.98
C ILE A 33 4.11 -0.75 5.74
N PRO A 34 3.26 0.11 5.12
CA PRO A 34 2.30 0.91 5.87
C PRO A 34 1.34 0.08 6.70
N ASP A 35 0.93 -1.11 6.21
CA ASP A 35 0.01 -2.02 6.91
C ASP A 35 0.60 -2.69 8.15
N ILE A 36 1.90 -2.51 8.44
CA ILE A 36 2.53 -3.12 9.60
C ILE A 36 1.95 -2.56 10.91
N ASP A 37 1.36 -1.37 10.89
CA ASP A 37 0.68 -0.79 12.04
C ASP A 37 -0.57 -1.59 12.46
N GLY A 38 -1.11 -2.42 11.56
CA GLY A 38 -2.13 -3.40 11.89
C GLY A 38 -1.73 -4.41 12.98
N LEU A 39 -0.42 -4.60 13.23
CA LEU A 39 0.05 -5.50 14.29
C LEU A 39 -0.24 -4.98 15.71
N TRP A 40 -0.41 -3.67 15.88
CA TRP A 40 -0.69 -3.04 17.19
C TRP A 40 -2.00 -2.26 17.22
N SER A 41 -2.69 -2.11 16.10
CA SER A 41 -4.00 -1.46 16.05
C SER A 41 -5.08 -2.36 16.64
N SER A 42 -5.97 -1.80 17.44
CA SER A 42 -7.06 -2.54 18.08
C SER A 42 -8.22 -2.79 17.12
N SER A 43 -8.35 -1.97 16.06
CA SER A 43 -9.41 -2.08 15.07
C SER A 43 -8.94 -1.68 13.67
N VAL A 44 -9.75 -2.03 12.66
CA VAL A 44 -9.49 -1.65 11.25
C VAL A 44 -9.53 -0.13 11.08
N VAL A 45 -10.36 0.59 11.83
CA VAL A 45 -10.42 2.06 11.79
C VAL A 45 -9.15 2.69 12.38
N GLU A 46 -8.63 2.14 13.48
CA GLU A 46 -7.41 2.65 14.13
C GLU A 46 -6.12 2.27 13.37
N HIS A 47 -6.21 1.32 12.45
CA HIS A 47 -5.10 0.88 11.63
C HIS A 47 -4.51 2.04 10.78
N HIS A 48 -5.31 2.99 10.33
CA HIS A 48 -4.84 4.13 9.56
C HIS A 48 -4.19 5.21 10.45
N SER A 49 -3.02 4.89 11.00
CA SER A 49 -2.22 5.73 11.90
C SER A 49 -1.15 6.53 11.14
N VAL A 50 -0.05 6.85 11.83
CA VAL A 50 1.09 7.63 11.29
C VAL A 50 1.64 7.03 9.99
N LEU A 51 1.69 5.69 9.85
CA LEU A 51 2.20 5.04 8.64
C LEU A 51 1.27 5.20 7.43
N HIS A 52 0.01 5.58 7.66
CA HIS A 52 -0.95 5.94 6.60
C HIS A 52 -1.03 7.45 6.34
N THR A 53 -0.01 8.22 6.77
CA THR A 53 0.14 9.63 6.42
C THR A 53 1.28 9.83 5.42
N GLN A 54 1.03 10.62 4.40
CA GLN A 54 2.04 10.87 3.37
C GLN A 54 3.26 11.62 3.90
N ILE A 55 3.06 12.55 4.84
CA ILE A 55 4.14 13.36 5.39
C ILE A 55 5.21 12.51 6.08
N PHE A 56 4.81 11.43 6.77
CA PHE A 56 5.75 10.50 7.38
C PHE A 56 6.73 9.94 6.34
N TRP A 57 6.22 9.45 5.21
CA TRP A 57 7.04 8.86 4.15
C TRP A 57 7.85 9.89 3.39
N ILE A 58 7.33 11.11 3.17
CA ILE A 58 8.08 12.21 2.58
C ILE A 58 9.30 12.52 3.45
N VAL A 59 9.12 12.71 4.75
CA VAL A 59 10.21 13.04 5.68
C VAL A 59 11.22 11.90 5.75
N LEU A 60 10.77 10.68 6.01
CA LEU A 60 11.64 9.52 6.15
C LEU A 60 12.47 9.27 4.87
N CYS A 61 11.81 9.24 3.72
CA CYS A 61 12.47 8.92 2.46
C CYS A 61 13.39 10.06 1.98
N SER A 62 13.00 11.32 2.21
CA SER A 62 13.86 12.47 1.89
C SER A 62 15.13 12.48 2.73
N LEU A 63 15.01 12.24 4.05
CA LEU A 63 16.17 12.14 4.94
C LEU A 63 17.10 10.99 4.54
N GLY A 64 16.53 9.81 4.28
CA GLY A 64 17.32 8.65 3.86
C GLY A 64 18.00 8.86 2.51
N TRP A 65 17.30 9.44 1.54
CA TRP A 65 17.87 9.82 0.25
C TRP A 65 19.01 10.83 0.41
N PHE A 66 18.82 11.85 1.24
CA PHE A 66 19.82 12.88 1.53
C PHE A 66 21.08 12.28 2.18
N ILE A 67 20.93 11.38 3.15
CA ILE A 67 22.04 10.62 3.74
C ILE A 67 22.80 9.82 2.67
N GLY A 68 22.05 9.15 1.78
CA GLY A 68 22.64 8.44 0.64
C GLY A 68 23.39 9.36 -0.32
N HIS A 69 22.91 10.58 -0.50
CA HIS A 69 23.57 11.61 -1.31
C HIS A 69 24.89 12.06 -0.67
N LEU A 70 24.87 12.41 0.62
CA LEU A 70 26.08 12.83 1.36
C LEU A 70 27.13 11.73 1.38
N LYS A 71 26.73 10.49 1.58
CA LYS A 71 27.62 9.31 1.58
C LYS A 71 28.03 8.84 0.19
N LYS A 72 27.52 9.45 -0.87
CA LYS A 72 27.74 9.04 -2.28
C LYS A 72 27.35 7.57 -2.54
N LYS A 73 26.35 7.04 -1.81
CA LYS A 73 25.90 5.64 -1.90
C LYS A 73 24.63 5.54 -2.75
N LEU A 74 24.80 5.16 -4.02
CA LEU A 74 23.69 5.03 -4.96
C LEU A 74 22.61 4.05 -4.48
N ASN A 75 23.00 2.92 -3.91
CA ASN A 75 22.05 1.92 -3.41
C ASN A 75 21.15 2.47 -2.29
N ILE A 76 21.66 3.33 -1.41
CA ILE A 76 20.86 3.97 -0.36
C ILE A 76 19.84 4.90 -0.99
N LYS A 77 20.24 5.71 -1.96
CA LYS A 77 19.30 6.60 -2.69
C LYS A 77 18.21 5.82 -3.39
N THR A 78 18.60 4.77 -4.13
CA THR A 78 17.64 3.91 -4.85
C THR A 78 16.67 3.23 -3.89
N PHE A 79 17.14 2.72 -2.76
CA PHE A 79 16.29 2.13 -1.73
C PHE A 79 15.17 3.09 -1.29
N PHE A 80 15.53 4.33 -0.92
CA PHE A 80 14.55 5.30 -0.43
C PHE A 80 13.63 5.85 -1.54
N ILE A 81 14.08 5.89 -2.79
CA ILE A 81 13.20 6.19 -3.93
C ILE A 81 12.15 5.10 -4.10
N ILE A 82 12.56 3.83 -4.10
CA ILE A 82 11.63 2.70 -4.24
C ILE A 82 10.67 2.65 -3.06
N LEU A 83 11.20 2.84 -1.84
CA LEU A 83 10.38 2.89 -0.63
C LEU A 83 9.30 3.98 -0.73
N PHE A 84 9.68 5.18 -1.17
CA PHE A 84 8.73 6.27 -1.36
C PHE A 84 7.66 5.96 -2.41
N ILE A 85 8.06 5.45 -3.59
CA ILE A 85 7.12 5.13 -4.66
C ILE A 85 6.15 4.04 -4.21
N GLY A 86 6.65 2.98 -3.56
CA GLY A 86 5.82 1.87 -3.10
C GLY A 86 4.84 2.26 -2.00
N THR A 87 5.28 3.04 -1.00
CA THR A 87 4.40 3.53 0.08
C THR A 87 3.39 4.55 -0.44
N PHE A 88 3.76 5.41 -1.39
CA PHE A 88 2.82 6.31 -2.03
C PHE A 88 1.75 5.53 -2.82
N ALA A 89 2.15 4.50 -3.57
CA ALA A 89 1.21 3.65 -4.29
C ALA A 89 0.27 2.89 -3.35
N HIS A 90 0.77 2.44 -2.18
CA HIS A 90 -0.06 1.86 -1.11
C HIS A 90 -1.15 2.85 -0.67
N LEU A 91 -0.75 4.04 -0.20
CA LEU A 91 -1.69 5.07 0.26
C LEU A 91 -2.69 5.49 -0.84
N PHE A 92 -2.23 5.56 -2.09
CA PHE A 92 -3.09 5.91 -3.22
C PHE A 92 -4.12 4.81 -3.52
N THR A 93 -3.71 3.55 -3.45
CA THR A 93 -4.66 2.45 -3.63
C THR A 93 -5.64 2.33 -2.47
N ASP A 94 -5.24 2.63 -1.24
CA ASP A 94 -6.15 2.73 -0.11
C ASP A 94 -7.14 3.88 -0.26
N TYR A 95 -6.70 5.03 -0.72
CA TYR A 95 -7.59 6.15 -1.04
C TYR A 95 -8.68 5.76 -2.04
N ILE A 96 -8.31 5.01 -3.09
CA ILE A 96 -9.28 4.52 -4.11
C ILE A 96 -10.23 3.49 -3.52
N THR A 97 -9.74 2.59 -2.66
CA THR A 97 -10.49 1.43 -2.17
C THR A 97 -11.01 1.58 -0.74
N ALA A 98 -10.89 2.77 -0.15
CA ALA A 98 -11.39 3.05 1.19
C ALA A 98 -12.86 2.65 1.35
N ARG A 99 -13.17 1.92 2.44
CA ARG A 99 -14.52 1.48 2.80
C ARG A 99 -14.93 1.92 4.21
N THR A 100 -13.96 2.09 5.10
CA THR A 100 -14.20 2.37 6.53
C THR A 100 -13.49 3.61 7.04
N VAL A 101 -12.33 3.92 6.47
CA VAL A 101 -11.54 5.11 6.83
C VAL A 101 -10.78 5.59 5.59
N GLY A 102 -10.67 6.90 5.44
CA GLY A 102 -9.93 7.52 4.34
C GLY A 102 -8.44 7.67 4.61
N ILE A 103 -7.73 8.36 3.71
CA ILE A 103 -6.31 8.69 3.87
C ILE A 103 -6.16 10.16 4.24
N LYS A 104 -5.35 10.45 5.24
CA LYS A 104 -5.08 11.80 5.74
C LYS A 104 -3.95 12.47 4.94
N TRP A 105 -4.24 12.83 3.68
CA TRP A 105 -3.23 13.39 2.77
C TRP A 105 -2.53 14.65 3.29
N LEU A 106 -3.24 15.49 4.03
CA LEU A 106 -2.76 16.80 4.49
C LEU A 106 -2.36 16.81 5.97
N TYR A 107 -2.37 15.67 6.64
CA TYR A 107 -1.90 15.60 8.02
C TYR A 107 -0.41 16.02 8.11
N PRO A 108 0.02 16.83 9.10
CA PRO A 108 -0.72 17.36 10.25
C PRO A 108 -1.40 18.71 10.02
N LEU A 109 -1.43 19.26 8.81
CA LEU A 109 -2.05 20.56 8.51
C LEU A 109 -3.56 20.51 8.71
N ASN A 110 -4.21 19.41 8.39
CA ASN A 110 -5.57 19.10 8.78
C ASN A 110 -5.73 17.60 9.04
N ASP A 111 -6.80 17.23 9.74
CA ASP A 111 -7.10 15.85 10.14
C ASP A 111 -8.30 15.28 9.34
N VAL A 112 -8.47 15.74 8.10
CA VAL A 112 -9.56 15.31 7.22
C VAL A 112 -9.21 14.00 6.54
N ASP A 113 -10.13 13.04 6.59
CA ASP A 113 -10.07 11.80 5.83
C ASP A 113 -10.52 12.03 4.38
N TYR A 114 -9.66 11.66 3.44
CA TYR A 114 -9.94 11.72 2.01
C TYR A 114 -10.23 10.31 1.48
N PHE A 115 -11.31 10.18 0.71
CA PHE A 115 -11.76 8.92 0.12
C PHE A 115 -12.49 9.18 -1.20
N LEU A 116 -12.49 8.19 -2.09
CA LEU A 116 -13.13 8.31 -3.40
C LEU A 116 -14.63 7.93 -3.35
N TYR A 117 -14.97 6.91 -2.57
CA TYR A 117 -16.33 6.41 -2.39
C TYR A 117 -16.78 6.60 -0.94
N PRO A 118 -18.08 6.80 -0.68
CA PRO A 118 -18.59 6.91 0.68
C PRO A 118 -18.11 5.77 1.57
N ILE A 119 -17.61 6.12 2.75
CA ILE A 119 -17.11 5.16 3.74
C ILE A 119 -18.19 4.88 4.81
N ILE A 120 -18.10 3.70 5.43
CA ILE A 120 -18.95 3.27 6.55
C ILE A 120 -18.03 2.92 7.73
N PRO A 121 -17.62 3.92 8.56
CA PRO A 121 -16.63 3.72 9.61
C PRO A 121 -17.02 2.67 10.64
N GLU A 122 -18.34 2.55 10.94
CA GLU A 122 -18.88 1.61 11.92
C GLU A 122 -18.52 0.15 11.58
N ASN A 123 -18.47 -0.19 10.29
CA ASN A 123 -18.11 -1.52 9.83
C ASN A 123 -16.63 -1.84 10.03
N GLY A 124 -15.77 -0.82 10.20
CA GLY A 124 -14.35 -0.97 10.53
C GLY A 124 -14.03 -1.00 12.01
N ASN A 125 -15.01 -0.84 12.90
CA ASN A 125 -14.80 -0.89 14.35
C ASN A 125 -14.74 -2.33 14.86
N ILE A 126 -13.88 -3.13 14.24
CA ILE A 126 -13.63 -4.53 14.57
C ILE A 126 -12.12 -4.80 14.60
N PRO A 127 -11.67 -5.80 15.36
CA PRO A 127 -10.28 -6.24 15.34
C PRO A 127 -9.85 -6.66 13.92
N ILE A 128 -8.61 -6.32 13.53
CA ILE A 128 -8.09 -6.54 12.18
C ILE A 128 -8.21 -8.00 11.72
N TRP A 129 -7.96 -8.96 12.62
CA TRP A 129 -8.08 -10.38 12.30
C TRP A 129 -9.51 -10.83 11.94
N LYS A 130 -10.54 -10.04 12.31
CA LYS A 130 -11.93 -10.29 11.91
C LYS A 130 -12.26 -9.83 10.48
N MET A 131 -11.36 -9.15 9.78
CA MET A 131 -11.58 -8.72 8.39
C MET A 131 -11.85 -9.91 7.44
N LEU A 132 -11.34 -11.09 7.77
CA LEU A 132 -11.47 -12.30 6.93
C LEU A 132 -12.72 -13.13 7.24
N VAL A 133 -13.59 -12.69 8.14
CA VAL A 133 -14.81 -13.39 8.51
C VAL A 133 -16.04 -12.48 8.41
N PRO A 134 -17.25 -13.05 8.20
CA PRO A 134 -18.49 -12.25 8.28
C PRO A 134 -18.67 -11.60 9.66
N PRO A 135 -19.29 -10.41 9.76
CA PRO A 135 -19.93 -9.69 8.64
C PRO A 135 -18.97 -8.82 7.80
N TYR A 136 -17.71 -8.58 8.23
CA TYR A 136 -16.82 -7.67 7.52
C TYR A 136 -16.49 -8.14 6.10
N LEU A 137 -16.24 -9.44 5.93
CA LEU A 137 -15.97 -10.00 4.60
C LEU A 137 -17.16 -9.81 3.66
N THR A 138 -18.40 -9.93 4.15
CA THR A 138 -19.60 -9.66 3.36
C THR A 138 -19.69 -8.19 2.97
N PHE A 139 -19.49 -7.29 3.93
CA PHE A 139 -19.44 -5.85 3.69
C PHE A 139 -18.38 -5.47 2.65
N TYR A 140 -17.22 -6.13 2.70
CA TYR A 140 -16.14 -5.89 1.74
C TYR A 140 -16.61 -6.09 0.29
N PHE A 141 -17.48 -7.09 0.03
CA PHE A 141 -18.00 -7.40 -1.30
C PHE A 141 -19.22 -6.57 -1.72
N GLU A 142 -19.80 -5.77 -0.85
CA GLU A 142 -20.98 -4.94 -1.17
C GLU A 142 -20.66 -3.92 -2.27
N ASN A 143 -19.49 -3.28 -2.21
CA ASN A 143 -19.06 -2.41 -3.29
C ASN A 143 -18.37 -3.21 -4.40
N LYS A 144 -19.16 -3.69 -5.34
CA LYS A 144 -18.71 -4.54 -6.45
C LYS A 144 -17.62 -3.90 -7.31
N LEU A 145 -17.63 -2.57 -7.47
CA LEU A 145 -16.64 -1.86 -8.28
C LEU A 145 -15.26 -1.88 -7.61
N LEU A 146 -15.20 -1.57 -6.32
CA LEU A 146 -13.95 -1.63 -5.56
C LEU A 146 -13.40 -3.06 -5.47
N THR A 147 -14.29 -4.03 -5.25
CA THR A 147 -13.93 -5.45 -5.24
C THR A 147 -13.38 -5.89 -6.60
N ALA A 148 -14.03 -5.50 -7.69
CA ALA A 148 -13.58 -5.82 -9.05
C ALA A 148 -12.21 -5.20 -9.34
N PHE A 149 -11.97 -3.96 -8.89
CA PHE A 149 -10.66 -3.30 -9.02
C PHE A 149 -9.54 -4.08 -8.32
N GLU A 150 -9.77 -4.52 -7.07
CA GLU A 150 -8.78 -5.31 -6.34
C GLU A 150 -8.52 -6.69 -6.97
N ILE A 151 -9.58 -7.37 -7.41
CA ILE A 151 -9.48 -8.64 -8.14
C ILE A 151 -8.67 -8.44 -9.42
N PHE A 152 -8.94 -7.39 -10.18
CA PHE A 152 -8.24 -7.07 -11.42
C PHE A 152 -6.74 -6.85 -11.21
N LEU A 153 -6.34 -6.09 -10.17
CA LEU A 153 -4.93 -5.91 -9.81
C LEU A 153 -4.23 -7.24 -9.53
N ASN A 154 -4.90 -8.13 -8.77
CA ASN A 154 -4.34 -9.45 -8.45
C ASN A 154 -4.23 -10.34 -9.70
N ILE A 155 -5.24 -10.35 -10.57
CA ILE A 155 -5.21 -11.14 -11.81
C ILE A 155 -4.07 -10.66 -12.72
N ILE A 156 -3.92 -9.35 -12.93
CA ILE A 156 -2.81 -8.83 -13.76
C ILE A 156 -1.46 -9.21 -13.17
N ALA A 157 -1.27 -9.07 -11.87
CA ALA A 157 -0.03 -9.44 -11.22
C ALA A 157 0.28 -10.93 -11.41
N LEU A 158 -0.69 -11.82 -11.23
CA LEU A 158 -0.54 -13.27 -11.45
C LEU A 158 -0.23 -13.60 -12.91
N VAL A 159 -0.96 -13.01 -13.85
CA VAL A 159 -0.72 -13.20 -15.29
C VAL A 159 0.72 -12.83 -15.64
N LEU A 160 1.18 -11.64 -15.24
CA LEU A 160 2.55 -11.20 -15.50
C LEU A 160 3.59 -12.05 -14.78
N TYR A 161 3.27 -12.59 -13.60
CA TYR A 161 4.14 -13.50 -12.87
C TYR A 161 4.34 -14.79 -13.69
N PHE A 162 3.27 -15.47 -14.11
CA PHE A 162 3.36 -16.70 -14.87
C PHE A 162 4.01 -16.53 -16.25
N PHE A 163 3.75 -15.42 -16.93
CA PHE A 163 4.43 -15.14 -18.21
C PHE A 163 5.93 -14.86 -18.05
N SER A 164 6.38 -14.45 -16.87
CA SER A 164 7.81 -14.22 -16.61
C SER A 164 8.63 -15.50 -16.58
N PHE A 165 8.02 -16.64 -16.25
CA PHE A 165 8.69 -17.95 -16.26
C PHE A 165 8.77 -18.60 -17.64
N LYS A 166 7.97 -18.10 -18.61
CA LYS A 166 7.92 -18.70 -19.97
C LYS A 166 8.94 -18.14 -20.94
N LYS A 167 9.75 -17.14 -20.56
CA LYS A 167 10.86 -16.69 -21.41
C LYS A 167 12.06 -17.61 -21.16
N PRO A 168 12.43 -18.53 -22.09
CA PRO A 168 13.74 -19.17 -22.07
C PRO A 168 14.79 -18.06 -22.20
N ASN A 169 15.87 -18.19 -21.43
CA ASN A 169 17.07 -17.35 -21.53
C ASN A 169 17.69 -17.48 -22.91
#